data_45197b41630b014a3084ed12a9504184
#
_entry.id   45197b41630b014a3084ed12a9504184
#
_cell.length_a   1.000
_cell.length_b   1.000
_cell.length_c   1.000
_cell.angle_alpha   90.00
_cell.angle_beta   90.00
_cell.angle_gamma   90.00
#
_symmetry.space_group_name_H-M   'P 1'
#
loop_
_entity.id
_entity.type
_entity.pdbx_description
1 polymer ?
#
loop_
_entity_poly.entity_id
_entity_poly.type
_entity_poly.pdbx_seq_one_letter_code
_entity_poly.pdbx_strand_id
1 'polypeptide(L)'
;MATFGAPAGAGGYANPNNDFTIPQPIADGVQDLAWSPTSNTLVSGSWDNYVRCWEVQQAGGQVNAVPKAQIAHDGPVLCTAFSGDGSAVFSGSCDKTAKMWTLNGPAQGQQIAAHDAPIRAIAHLPDAGCVVTGSWDKTVKYWDTRAPTAMATLPLSERVYAMDVRQPLLVVATADRQIHVVDTRKPSQIYKSIQSNLKFQTRTIACFPDASGFAIGSVEGRCAIQHVEDKDKRNDFAFKCHRDGADIYPVSGIAFHPFGTFATTGGDGTFCFWDKDARQKLKSFTKCNQSITVGKFNTPGDIFAYALSYDWSMGSEKYNPSQPSVIRLHSVQEAEIKQKKKPGIGQPSGRNSF
;
A
#
# COMPACT_ATOMS: atom_id res chain seq x y z
N MET A 1 -8.40 -23.40 17.37
CA MET A 1 -9.18 -22.78 16.28
C MET A 1 -9.81 -21.52 16.86
N ALA A 2 -9.36 -20.36 16.42
CA ALA A 2 -10.02 -19.10 16.80
C ALA A 2 -11.34 -19.03 16.01
N THR A 3 -12.47 -19.05 16.71
CA THR A 3 -13.81 -18.94 16.12
C THR A 3 -14.05 -17.50 15.66
N PHE A 4 -14.18 -17.29 14.37
CA PHE A 4 -14.72 -16.06 13.83
C PHE A 4 -16.19 -15.94 14.26
N GLY A 5 -16.58 -14.81 14.85
CA GLY A 5 -17.97 -14.57 15.26
C GLY A 5 -18.92 -14.64 14.05
N ALA A 6 -20.15 -15.08 14.30
CA ALA A 6 -21.20 -15.22 13.27
C ALA A 6 -21.45 -13.89 12.55
N PRO A 7 -21.83 -13.90 11.24
CA PRO A 7 -22.06 -12.71 10.47
C PRO A 7 -23.24 -11.90 11.03
N ALA A 8 -22.98 -10.68 11.46
CA ALA A 8 -24.03 -9.68 11.65
C ALA A 8 -24.63 -9.37 10.27
N GLY A 9 -25.96 -9.39 10.19
CA GLY A 9 -26.70 -9.22 8.96
C GLY A 9 -26.23 -8.01 8.13
N ALA A 10 -26.16 -8.20 6.83
CA ALA A 10 -25.76 -7.20 5.84
C ALA A 10 -26.71 -5.99 5.87
N GLY A 11 -26.45 -5.05 6.75
CA GLY A 11 -26.97 -3.69 6.67
C GLY A 11 -26.39 -3.09 5.38
N GLY A 12 -27.24 -2.69 4.45
CA GLY A 12 -26.90 -2.33 3.08
C GLY A 12 -25.90 -1.20 2.97
N TYR A 13 -24.61 -1.55 2.92
CA TYR A 13 -23.57 -0.59 2.55
C TYR A 13 -23.68 -0.31 1.06
N ALA A 14 -23.83 0.97 0.71
CA ALA A 14 -23.80 1.36 -0.69
C ALA A 14 -22.51 0.83 -1.33
N ASN A 15 -22.67 -0.06 -2.31
CA ASN A 15 -21.59 -0.66 -3.11
C ASN A 15 -21.70 -0.17 -4.55
N PRO A 16 -21.32 1.10 -4.81
CA PRO A 16 -21.59 1.74 -6.09
C PRO A 16 -20.78 1.16 -7.25
N ASN A 17 -19.69 0.45 -6.95
CA ASN A 17 -18.85 -0.19 -7.95
C ASN A 17 -19.19 -1.67 -8.15
N ASN A 18 -20.14 -2.20 -7.39
CA ASN A 18 -20.59 -3.59 -7.44
C ASN A 18 -19.46 -4.61 -7.17
N ASP A 19 -18.49 -4.23 -6.32
CA ASP A 19 -17.34 -5.06 -5.96
C ASP A 19 -17.69 -6.07 -4.88
N PHE A 20 -16.97 -7.19 -4.83
CA PHE A 20 -17.16 -8.19 -3.79
C PHE A 20 -16.74 -7.63 -2.42
N THR A 21 -17.63 -7.69 -1.43
CA THR A 21 -17.32 -7.29 -0.06
C THR A 21 -16.97 -8.52 0.76
N ILE A 22 -15.81 -8.51 1.43
CA ILE A 22 -15.43 -9.59 2.35
C ILE A 22 -16.44 -9.63 3.49
N PRO A 23 -17.07 -10.78 3.78
CA PRO A 23 -18.29 -10.86 4.60
C PRO A 23 -18.08 -10.62 6.10
N GLN A 24 -16.87 -10.35 6.54
CA GLN A 24 -16.56 -10.09 7.94
C GLN A 24 -16.13 -8.64 8.11
N PRO A 25 -16.97 -7.79 8.72
CA PRO A 25 -16.59 -6.42 9.04
C PRO A 25 -15.46 -6.41 10.08
N ILE A 26 -14.60 -5.41 9.95
CA ILE A 26 -13.46 -5.19 10.85
C ILE A 26 -13.89 -4.13 11.87
N ALA A 27 -13.59 -4.37 13.14
CA ALA A 27 -14.10 -3.56 14.24
C ALA A 27 -13.57 -2.12 14.24
N ASP A 28 -12.37 -1.90 13.67
CA ASP A 28 -11.75 -0.57 13.58
C ASP A 28 -11.08 -0.38 12.21
N GLY A 29 -10.46 0.77 11.97
CA GLY A 29 -9.87 1.15 10.69
C GLY A 29 -8.84 0.16 10.18
N VAL A 30 -8.94 -0.20 8.89
CA VAL A 30 -7.91 -0.97 8.19
C VAL A 30 -6.79 -0.03 7.77
N GLN A 31 -5.57 -0.32 8.23
CA GLN A 31 -4.40 0.53 7.99
C GLN A 31 -3.56 0.05 6.81
N ASP A 32 -3.45 -1.26 6.60
CA ASP A 32 -2.63 -1.82 5.53
C ASP A 32 -3.21 -3.12 4.99
N LEU A 33 -2.87 -3.41 3.73
CA LEU A 33 -3.18 -4.63 3.00
C LEU A 33 -1.91 -5.16 2.34
N ALA A 34 -1.73 -6.47 2.32
CA ALA A 34 -0.69 -7.11 1.54
C ALA A 34 -1.21 -8.38 0.86
N TRP A 35 -0.75 -8.63 -0.36
CA TRP A 35 -1.01 -9.85 -1.11
C TRP A 35 0.19 -10.77 -1.07
N SER A 36 -0.05 -12.06 -1.00
CA SER A 36 1.00 -13.06 -1.20
C SER A 36 1.59 -12.95 -2.60
N PRO A 37 2.92 -13.05 -2.77
CA PRO A 37 3.54 -13.04 -4.08
C PRO A 37 3.30 -14.33 -4.88
N THR A 38 2.87 -15.42 -4.24
CA THR A 38 2.77 -16.76 -4.85
C THR A 38 1.36 -17.32 -4.90
N SER A 39 0.40 -16.68 -4.21
CA SER A 39 -1.00 -17.13 -4.14
C SER A 39 -1.96 -15.96 -3.99
N ASN A 40 -3.25 -16.20 -4.23
CA ASN A 40 -4.28 -15.19 -3.96
C ASN A 40 -4.65 -15.15 -2.46
N THR A 41 -3.65 -14.99 -1.60
CA THR A 41 -3.84 -14.82 -0.16
C THR A 41 -3.68 -13.34 0.19
N LEU A 42 -4.71 -12.78 0.82
CA LEU A 42 -4.75 -11.39 1.28
C LEU A 42 -4.60 -11.34 2.79
N VAL A 43 -3.79 -10.41 3.28
CA VAL A 43 -3.74 -10.05 4.71
C VAL A 43 -4.08 -8.58 4.91
N SER A 44 -4.66 -8.27 6.07
CA SER A 44 -4.90 -6.91 6.53
C SER A 44 -4.36 -6.69 7.93
N GLY A 45 -3.82 -5.49 8.16
CA GLY A 45 -3.53 -4.96 9.49
C GLY A 45 -4.52 -3.85 9.84
N SER A 46 -5.07 -3.88 11.06
CA SER A 46 -6.09 -2.93 11.49
C SER A 46 -5.87 -2.35 12.88
N TRP A 47 -6.56 -1.26 13.17
CA TRP A 47 -6.50 -0.55 14.44
C TRP A 47 -7.14 -1.33 15.60
N ASP A 48 -7.88 -2.38 15.31
CA ASP A 48 -8.42 -3.32 16.31
C ASP A 48 -7.38 -4.35 16.81
N ASN A 49 -6.10 -4.13 16.55
CA ASN A 49 -4.94 -4.92 16.96
C ASN A 49 -4.76 -6.25 16.22
N TYR A 50 -5.59 -6.56 15.23
CA TYR A 50 -5.52 -7.85 14.54
C TYR A 50 -4.89 -7.76 13.16
N VAL A 51 -4.16 -8.82 12.83
CA VAL A 51 -3.83 -9.19 11.45
C VAL A 51 -4.77 -10.31 11.04
N ARG A 52 -5.46 -10.16 9.91
CA ARG A 52 -6.39 -11.16 9.37
C ARG A 52 -5.94 -11.63 8.00
N CYS A 53 -6.19 -12.88 7.71
CA CYS A 53 -5.79 -13.55 6.48
C CYS A 53 -6.99 -14.23 5.81
N TRP A 54 -7.11 -14.05 4.50
CA TRP A 54 -8.12 -14.68 3.66
C TRP A 54 -7.46 -15.33 2.45
N GLU A 55 -7.98 -16.50 2.07
CA GLU A 55 -7.76 -17.06 0.74
C GLU A 55 -8.83 -16.50 -0.19
N VAL A 56 -8.40 -15.81 -1.24
CA VAL A 56 -9.28 -15.25 -2.26
C VAL A 56 -9.36 -16.21 -3.42
N GLN A 57 -10.57 -16.61 -3.75
CA GLN A 57 -10.89 -17.55 -4.84
C GLN A 57 -11.58 -16.80 -5.97
N GLN A 58 -11.15 -17.08 -7.18
CA GLN A 58 -11.78 -16.52 -8.38
C GLN A 58 -12.18 -17.67 -9.32
N ALA A 59 -13.45 -17.80 -9.58
CA ALA A 59 -13.98 -18.82 -10.46
C ALA A 59 -15.17 -18.26 -11.28
N GLY A 60 -15.14 -18.45 -12.61
CA GLY A 60 -16.23 -18.02 -13.49
C GLY A 60 -16.55 -16.52 -13.45
N GLY A 61 -15.54 -15.67 -13.16
CA GLY A 61 -15.72 -14.22 -13.01
C GLY A 61 -16.27 -13.78 -11.65
N GLN A 62 -16.54 -14.72 -10.74
CA GLN A 62 -16.94 -14.43 -9.36
C GLN A 62 -15.74 -14.51 -8.43
N VAL A 63 -15.66 -13.55 -7.51
CA VAL A 63 -14.66 -13.51 -6.46
C VAL A 63 -15.31 -13.92 -5.15
N ASN A 64 -14.58 -14.73 -4.35
CA ASN A 64 -14.96 -15.10 -2.98
C ASN A 64 -13.73 -15.00 -2.07
N ALA A 65 -13.92 -14.81 -0.76
CA ALA A 65 -12.85 -14.75 0.22
C ALA A 65 -13.17 -15.64 1.42
N VAL A 66 -12.29 -16.59 1.68
CA VAL A 66 -12.42 -17.55 2.77
C VAL A 66 -11.45 -17.17 3.89
N PRO A 67 -11.92 -16.88 5.12
CA PRO A 67 -11.04 -16.57 6.25
C PRO A 67 -10.18 -17.76 6.62
N LYS A 68 -8.88 -17.53 6.84
CA LYS A 68 -7.89 -18.59 7.14
C LYS A 68 -7.29 -18.46 8.53
N ALA A 69 -6.84 -17.27 8.91
CA ALA A 69 -6.13 -17.06 10.17
C ALA A 69 -6.32 -15.65 10.70
N GLN A 70 -6.13 -15.51 11.99
CA GLN A 70 -6.09 -14.24 12.69
C GLN A 70 -5.04 -14.31 13.79
N ILE A 71 -4.20 -13.29 13.91
CA ILE A 71 -3.28 -13.10 15.02
C ILE A 71 -3.47 -11.73 15.65
N ALA A 72 -3.07 -11.59 16.92
CA ALA A 72 -3.17 -10.35 17.66
C ALA A 72 -1.79 -9.75 17.98
N HIS A 73 -1.75 -8.43 17.98
CA HIS A 73 -0.75 -7.58 18.62
C HIS A 73 -1.33 -6.98 19.91
N ASP A 74 -0.46 -6.39 20.74
CA ASP A 74 -0.88 -5.67 21.95
C ASP A 74 -1.26 -4.20 21.64
N GLY A 75 -1.19 -3.80 20.39
CA GLY A 75 -1.56 -2.49 19.88
C GLY A 75 -1.95 -2.51 18.41
N PRO A 76 -2.45 -1.40 17.84
CA PRO A 76 -2.86 -1.28 16.45
C PRO A 76 -1.77 -1.76 15.46
N VAL A 77 -2.19 -2.51 14.45
CA VAL A 77 -1.30 -2.99 13.38
C VAL A 77 -1.24 -1.95 12.28
N LEU A 78 -0.03 -1.45 12.02
CA LEU A 78 0.19 -0.35 11.08
C LEU A 78 0.71 -0.79 9.71
N CYS A 79 1.31 -1.97 9.61
CA CYS A 79 1.88 -2.47 8.37
C CYS A 79 1.95 -3.99 8.32
N THR A 80 1.87 -4.53 7.11
CA THR A 80 1.92 -5.96 6.83
C THR A 80 2.75 -6.23 5.58
N ALA A 81 3.40 -7.39 5.51
CA ALA A 81 4.12 -7.86 4.34
C ALA A 81 4.15 -9.38 4.30
N PHE A 82 4.36 -9.95 3.10
CA PHE A 82 4.66 -11.36 2.93
C PHE A 82 6.16 -11.60 2.74
N SER A 83 6.62 -12.80 3.09
CA SER A 83 7.90 -13.30 2.60
C SER A 83 7.88 -13.46 1.08
N GLY A 84 9.04 -13.39 0.44
CA GLY A 84 9.14 -13.53 -1.02
C GLY A 84 8.64 -14.85 -1.59
N ASP A 85 8.65 -15.92 -0.79
CA ASP A 85 8.11 -17.24 -1.11
C ASP A 85 6.64 -17.43 -0.72
N GLY A 86 6.03 -16.41 -0.07
CA GLY A 86 4.64 -16.45 0.37
C GLY A 86 4.37 -17.35 1.58
N SER A 87 5.39 -17.93 2.22
CA SER A 87 5.23 -18.89 3.33
C SER A 87 4.97 -18.23 4.69
N ALA A 88 5.43 -16.98 4.86
CA ALA A 88 5.31 -16.22 6.08
C ALA A 88 4.70 -14.85 5.87
N VAL A 89 4.04 -14.35 6.90
CA VAL A 89 3.53 -12.98 7.00
C VAL A 89 4.28 -12.25 8.10
N PHE A 90 4.59 -10.99 7.83
CA PHE A 90 5.19 -10.05 8.76
C PHE A 90 4.20 -8.94 9.08
N SER A 91 4.17 -8.51 10.32
CA SER A 91 3.33 -7.40 10.77
C SER A 91 4.08 -6.50 11.75
N GLY A 92 3.87 -5.18 11.64
CA GLY A 92 4.42 -4.19 12.55
C GLY A 92 3.32 -3.38 13.21
N SER A 93 3.51 -3.02 14.47
CA SER A 93 2.45 -2.50 15.33
C SER A 93 2.86 -1.25 16.13
N CYS A 94 1.85 -0.57 16.66
CA CYS A 94 1.98 0.46 17.69
C CYS A 94 2.57 -0.08 19.01
N ASP A 95 2.52 -1.39 19.25
CA ASP A 95 3.18 -2.05 20.38
C ASP A 95 4.71 -2.04 20.27
N LYS A 96 5.27 -1.43 19.22
CA LYS A 96 6.70 -1.28 18.91
C LYS A 96 7.38 -2.57 18.48
N THR A 97 6.63 -3.63 18.25
CA THR A 97 7.16 -4.93 17.83
C THR A 97 6.77 -5.28 16.40
N ALA A 98 7.59 -6.11 15.76
CA ALA A 98 7.17 -6.83 14.57
C ALA A 98 7.09 -8.32 14.87
N LYS A 99 6.06 -8.96 14.33
CA LYS A 99 5.81 -10.40 14.46
C LYS A 99 5.86 -11.07 13.09
N MET A 100 6.35 -12.29 13.07
CA MET A 100 6.29 -13.22 11.94
C MET A 100 5.39 -14.39 12.29
N TRP A 101 4.59 -14.86 11.34
CA TRP A 101 3.79 -16.06 11.46
C TRP A 101 3.66 -16.77 10.11
N THR A 102 3.53 -18.08 10.15
CA THR A 102 3.42 -18.93 8.96
C THR A 102 1.95 -19.29 8.72
N LEU A 103 1.53 -19.28 7.47
CA LEU A 103 0.13 -19.54 7.11
C LEU A 103 -0.35 -20.95 7.51
N ASN A 104 0.56 -21.92 7.53
CA ASN A 104 0.29 -23.33 7.87
C ASN A 104 0.77 -23.71 9.29
N GLY A 105 1.22 -22.72 10.07
CA GLY A 105 1.75 -22.91 11.42
C GLY A 105 0.73 -22.59 12.53
N PRO A 106 1.18 -22.62 13.78
CA PRO A 106 0.35 -22.20 14.90
C PRO A 106 -0.03 -20.71 14.74
N ALA A 107 -1.26 -20.35 15.14
CA ALA A 107 -1.80 -18.99 15.09
C ALA A 107 -1.15 -18.06 16.15
N GLN A 108 0.14 -18.22 16.43
CA GLN A 108 0.93 -17.37 17.31
C GLN A 108 2.05 -16.71 16.53
N GLY A 109 2.07 -15.38 16.54
CA GLY A 109 3.16 -14.62 15.95
C GLY A 109 4.42 -14.69 16.82
N GLN A 110 5.56 -15.04 16.19
CA GLN A 110 6.87 -14.90 16.80
C GLN A 110 7.34 -13.46 16.67
N GLN A 111 7.75 -12.81 17.76
CA GLN A 111 8.40 -11.51 17.69
C GLN A 111 9.77 -11.64 17.02
N ILE A 112 10.01 -10.83 15.98
CA ILE A 112 11.26 -10.82 15.21
C ILE A 112 11.99 -9.49 15.27
N ALA A 113 11.32 -8.40 15.69
CA ALA A 113 11.89 -7.06 15.71
C ALA A 113 11.33 -6.24 16.87
N ALA A 114 12.12 -5.26 17.33
CA ALA A 114 11.70 -4.27 18.31
C ALA A 114 12.30 -2.89 18.01
N HIS A 115 11.48 -1.87 18.22
CA HIS A 115 11.83 -0.45 18.10
C HIS A 115 11.46 0.31 19.39
N ASP A 116 11.95 1.55 19.53
CA ASP A 116 11.62 2.39 20.68
C ASP A 116 10.29 3.15 20.51
N ALA A 117 9.72 3.12 19.29
CA ALA A 117 8.44 3.73 18.94
C ALA A 117 7.67 2.82 17.92
N PRO A 118 6.41 3.12 17.60
CA PRO A 118 5.60 2.36 16.64
C PRO A 118 6.31 2.03 15.32
N ILE A 119 6.11 0.80 14.84
CA ILE A 119 6.61 0.36 13.54
C ILE A 119 5.58 0.75 12.48
N ARG A 120 5.94 1.71 11.63
CA ARG A 120 5.04 2.25 10.60
C ARG A 120 5.08 1.50 9.28
N ALA A 121 6.20 0.86 8.96
CA ALA A 121 6.38 0.16 7.70
C ALA A 121 7.23 -1.09 7.88
N ILE A 122 6.93 -2.12 7.09
CA ILE A 122 7.64 -3.39 7.09
C ILE A 122 7.70 -3.94 5.67
N ALA A 123 8.83 -4.53 5.30
CA ALA A 123 8.96 -5.24 4.04
C ALA A 123 9.96 -6.40 4.18
N HIS A 124 9.83 -7.40 3.32
CA HIS A 124 10.81 -8.50 3.21
C HIS A 124 11.75 -8.21 2.04
N LEU A 125 13.03 -8.48 2.23
CA LEU A 125 14.10 -8.37 1.25
C LEU A 125 14.58 -9.78 0.90
N PRO A 126 13.99 -10.46 -0.10
CA PRO A 126 14.30 -11.86 -0.39
C PRO A 126 15.77 -12.09 -0.77
N ASP A 127 16.38 -11.19 -1.55
CA ASP A 127 17.78 -11.32 -1.96
C ASP A 127 18.75 -11.23 -0.77
N ALA A 128 18.38 -10.48 0.27
CA ALA A 128 19.17 -10.33 1.50
C ALA A 128 18.73 -11.31 2.62
N GLY A 129 17.63 -12.04 2.42
CA GLY A 129 17.06 -12.95 3.42
C GLY A 129 16.69 -12.27 4.74
N CYS A 130 16.29 -10.99 4.71
CA CYS A 130 16.01 -10.23 5.91
C CYS A 130 14.70 -9.42 5.82
N VAL A 131 14.22 -8.97 6.96
CA VAL A 131 13.08 -8.06 7.08
C VAL A 131 13.59 -6.65 7.35
N VAL A 132 13.03 -5.66 6.69
CA VAL A 132 13.29 -4.24 6.95
C VAL A 132 12.08 -3.59 7.59
N THR A 133 12.31 -2.79 8.64
CA THR A 133 11.27 -2.06 9.37
C THR A 133 11.61 -0.58 9.43
N GLY A 134 10.60 0.27 9.26
CA GLY A 134 10.70 1.71 9.43
C GLY A 134 9.79 2.18 10.57
N SER A 135 10.36 2.98 11.49
CA SER A 135 9.69 3.33 12.75
C SER A 135 9.60 4.84 12.98
N TRP A 136 8.70 5.22 13.88
CA TRP A 136 8.61 6.56 14.44
C TRP A 136 9.76 6.89 15.40
N ASP A 137 10.61 5.92 15.75
CA ASP A 137 11.86 6.17 16.48
C ASP A 137 12.97 6.79 15.60
N LYS A 138 12.65 7.17 14.35
CA LYS A 138 13.55 7.78 13.37
C LYS A 138 14.64 6.83 12.89
N THR A 139 14.34 5.53 12.82
CA THR A 139 15.26 4.53 12.30
C THR A 139 14.61 3.63 11.26
N VAL A 140 15.44 3.13 10.35
CA VAL A 140 15.18 1.92 9.56
C VAL A 140 16.12 0.84 10.08
N LYS A 141 15.57 -0.32 10.43
CA LYS A 141 16.36 -1.46 10.93
C LYS A 141 16.19 -2.67 10.03
N TYR A 142 17.24 -3.47 9.92
CA TYR A 142 17.27 -4.71 9.13
C TYR A 142 17.43 -5.89 10.08
N TRP A 143 16.65 -6.95 9.88
CA TRP A 143 16.53 -8.06 10.82
C TRP A 143 16.70 -9.40 10.11
N ASP A 144 17.62 -10.22 10.62
CA ASP A 144 17.56 -11.67 10.39
C ASP A 144 16.51 -12.25 11.33
N THR A 145 15.48 -12.89 10.79
CA THR A 145 14.37 -13.44 11.59
C THR A 145 14.80 -14.53 12.59
N ARG A 146 16.05 -15.00 12.49
CA ARG A 146 16.66 -15.99 13.40
C ARG A 146 17.47 -15.34 14.53
N ALA A 147 17.73 -14.04 14.43
CA ALA A 147 18.57 -13.31 15.38
C ALA A 147 17.74 -12.32 16.23
N PRO A 148 18.05 -12.14 17.52
CA PRO A 148 17.30 -11.24 18.39
C PRO A 148 17.65 -9.75 18.21
N THR A 149 18.74 -9.45 17.47
CA THR A 149 19.24 -8.08 17.29
C THR A 149 19.22 -7.67 15.84
N ALA A 150 19.07 -6.37 15.59
CA ALA A 150 19.13 -5.83 14.23
C ALA A 150 20.53 -6.03 13.62
N MET A 151 20.57 -6.48 12.37
CA MET A 151 21.80 -6.63 11.58
C MET A 151 22.41 -5.26 11.22
N ALA A 152 21.54 -4.29 10.94
CA ALA A 152 21.93 -2.92 10.63
C ALA A 152 20.83 -1.95 11.07
N THR A 153 21.26 -0.72 11.41
CA THR A 153 20.38 0.39 11.75
C THR A 153 20.78 1.60 10.93
N LEU A 154 19.83 2.18 10.22
CA LEU A 154 20.00 3.43 9.48
C LEU A 154 19.24 4.53 10.22
N PRO A 155 19.96 5.51 10.85
CA PRO A 155 19.32 6.65 11.47
C PRO A 155 18.80 7.64 10.42
N LEU A 156 17.66 8.24 10.71
CA LEU A 156 16.99 9.23 9.86
C LEU A 156 16.80 10.55 10.60
N SER A 157 16.51 11.61 9.85
CA SER A 157 16.25 12.95 10.41
C SER A 157 14.97 13.00 11.23
N GLU A 158 13.94 12.27 10.80
CA GLU A 158 12.59 12.29 11.39
C GLU A 158 11.89 10.95 11.26
N ARG A 159 10.69 10.84 11.91
CA ARG A 159 9.84 9.66 11.94
C ARG A 159 9.52 9.15 10.54
N VAL A 160 9.54 7.84 10.34
CA VAL A 160 9.11 7.21 9.09
C VAL A 160 7.59 7.33 8.94
N TYR A 161 7.15 7.92 7.84
CA TYR A 161 5.74 8.05 7.49
C TYR A 161 5.30 7.06 6.41
N ALA A 162 6.17 6.77 5.47
CA ALA A 162 5.94 5.76 4.45
C ALA A 162 7.27 5.15 4.00
N MET A 163 7.23 3.91 3.59
CA MET A 163 8.38 3.17 3.08
C MET A 163 7.88 2.15 2.06
N ASP A 164 8.61 1.98 0.98
CA ASP A 164 8.37 0.91 0.02
C ASP A 164 9.68 0.40 -0.55
N VAL A 165 9.67 -0.85 -1.00
CA VAL A 165 10.86 -1.51 -1.50
C VAL A 165 10.59 -2.23 -2.82
N ARG A 166 11.50 -2.04 -3.76
CA ARG A 166 11.61 -2.84 -4.99
C ARG A 166 13.10 -3.04 -5.26
N GLN A 167 13.63 -4.15 -4.79
CA GLN A 167 15.08 -4.37 -4.81
C GLN A 167 15.71 -4.10 -6.19
N PRO A 168 16.85 -3.39 -6.23
CA PRO A 168 17.65 -2.93 -5.08
C PRO A 168 17.21 -1.60 -4.46
N LEU A 169 16.10 -1.01 -4.88
CA LEU A 169 15.61 0.28 -4.40
C LEU A 169 14.79 0.11 -3.11
N LEU A 170 15.16 0.86 -2.06
CA LEU A 170 14.35 1.15 -0.88
C LEU A 170 14.14 2.65 -0.79
N VAL A 171 12.89 3.09 -0.63
CA VAL A 171 12.54 4.51 -0.50
C VAL A 171 11.80 4.74 0.81
N VAL A 172 12.26 5.72 1.58
CA VAL A 172 11.72 6.07 2.89
C VAL A 172 11.32 7.53 2.92
N ALA A 173 10.07 7.83 3.22
CA ALA A 173 9.56 9.18 3.42
C ALA A 173 9.45 9.49 4.92
N THR A 174 10.00 10.63 5.34
CA THR A 174 10.01 11.08 6.73
C THR A 174 9.09 12.27 6.99
N ALA A 175 8.81 12.55 8.27
CA ALA A 175 7.85 13.57 8.70
C ALA A 175 8.25 14.99 8.28
N ASP A 176 9.55 15.27 8.10
CA ASP A 176 10.11 16.53 7.59
C ASP A 176 10.06 16.64 6.05
N ARG A 177 9.33 15.74 5.39
CA ARG A 177 9.17 15.64 3.94
C ARG A 177 10.46 15.31 3.19
N GLN A 178 11.46 14.76 3.86
CA GLN A 178 12.61 14.17 3.19
C GLN A 178 12.24 12.81 2.62
N ILE A 179 12.79 12.51 1.46
CA ILE A 179 12.71 11.21 0.80
C ILE A 179 14.12 10.66 0.73
N HIS A 180 14.37 9.61 1.48
CA HIS A 180 15.66 8.93 1.49
C HIS A 180 15.61 7.72 0.57
N VAL A 181 16.51 7.71 -0.39
CA VAL A 181 16.73 6.59 -1.31
C VAL A 181 17.91 5.78 -0.79
N VAL A 182 17.71 4.49 -0.65
CA VAL A 182 18.73 3.54 -0.14
C VAL A 182 18.89 2.40 -1.13
N ASP A 183 20.12 2.02 -1.40
CA ASP A 183 20.44 0.77 -2.10
C ASP A 183 20.43 -0.37 -1.06
N THR A 184 19.53 -1.34 -1.21
CA THR A 184 19.39 -2.46 -0.26
C THR A 184 20.64 -3.33 -0.14
N ARG A 185 21.58 -3.23 -1.09
CA ARG A 185 22.91 -3.87 -1.03
C ARG A 185 23.88 -3.14 -0.09
N LYS A 186 23.57 -1.88 0.27
CA LYS A 186 24.34 -1.03 1.20
C LYS A 186 23.41 -0.44 2.26
N PRO A 187 22.82 -1.26 3.13
CA PRO A 187 21.69 -0.90 3.98
C PRO A 187 21.98 0.19 5.02
N SER A 188 23.25 0.41 5.36
CA SER A 188 23.67 1.42 6.35
C SER A 188 23.95 2.80 5.75
N GLN A 189 23.72 2.99 4.43
CA GLN A 189 24.04 4.23 3.73
C GLN A 189 22.84 4.77 2.94
N ILE A 190 22.53 6.04 3.14
CA ILE A 190 21.61 6.76 2.27
C ILE A 190 22.34 7.07 0.96
N TYR A 191 21.80 6.54 -0.15
CA TYR A 191 22.30 6.84 -1.49
C TYR A 191 22.02 8.29 -1.88
N LYS A 192 20.79 8.75 -1.61
CA LYS A 192 20.33 10.09 -1.96
C LYS A 192 19.24 10.57 -1.02
N SER A 193 19.26 11.82 -0.62
CA SER A 193 18.15 12.50 0.06
C SER A 193 17.57 13.57 -0.84
N ILE A 194 16.24 13.57 -0.98
CA ILE A 194 15.51 14.46 -1.86
C ILE A 194 14.42 15.14 -1.03
N GLN A 195 14.34 16.47 -1.07
CA GLN A 195 13.19 17.16 -0.51
C GLN A 195 11.96 16.89 -1.40
N SER A 196 10.86 16.44 -0.80
CA SER A 196 9.61 16.23 -1.54
C SER A 196 9.18 17.52 -2.26
N ASN A 197 8.84 17.41 -3.52
CA ASN A 197 8.26 18.51 -4.30
C ASN A 197 6.78 18.79 -3.96
N LEU A 198 6.15 17.94 -3.15
CA LEU A 198 4.83 18.18 -2.58
C LEU A 198 4.98 19.01 -1.29
N LYS A 199 4.13 20.04 -1.14
CA LYS A 199 4.28 21.06 -0.08
C LYS A 199 3.86 20.58 1.30
N PHE A 200 3.04 19.52 1.36
CA PHE A 200 2.45 19.01 2.60
C PHE A 200 2.92 17.59 2.91
N GLN A 201 2.48 17.07 4.03
CA GLN A 201 2.91 15.78 4.57
C GLN A 201 2.74 14.64 3.56
N THR A 202 3.78 13.83 3.41
CA THR A 202 3.73 12.57 2.68
C THR A 202 2.88 11.56 3.46
N ARG A 203 1.94 10.91 2.76
CA ARG A 203 1.06 9.90 3.33
C ARG A 203 1.43 8.49 2.89
N THR A 204 1.81 8.35 1.62
CA THR A 204 2.10 7.06 1.00
C THR A 204 3.21 7.20 -0.03
N ILE A 205 3.91 6.10 -0.27
CA ILE A 205 4.95 5.97 -1.30
C ILE A 205 4.85 4.59 -1.94
N ALA A 206 5.18 4.49 -3.23
CA ALA A 206 5.26 3.23 -3.93
C ALA A 206 6.37 3.27 -4.97
N CYS A 207 7.26 2.28 -4.97
CA CYS A 207 8.32 2.13 -5.95
C CYS A 207 7.76 1.66 -7.30
N PHE A 208 8.36 2.10 -8.39
CA PHE A 208 8.03 1.59 -9.71
C PHE A 208 8.40 0.11 -9.84
N PRO A 209 7.68 -0.67 -10.65
CA PRO A 209 7.99 -2.09 -10.85
C PRO A 209 9.43 -2.36 -11.35
N ASP A 210 10.01 -1.42 -12.11
CA ASP A 210 11.38 -1.48 -12.64
C ASP A 210 12.45 -0.88 -11.71
N ALA A 211 12.08 -0.48 -10.50
CA ALA A 211 12.95 0.18 -9.51
C ALA A 211 13.63 1.48 -10.00
N SER A 212 13.18 2.11 -11.10
CA SER A 212 13.78 3.33 -11.63
C SER A 212 13.35 4.61 -10.89
N GLY A 213 12.31 4.51 -10.07
CA GLY A 213 11.73 5.64 -9.35
C GLY A 213 10.58 5.24 -8.43
N PHE A 214 9.79 6.22 -8.04
CA PHE A 214 8.70 6.04 -7.09
C PHE A 214 7.61 7.11 -7.26
N ALA A 215 6.43 6.79 -6.78
CA ALA A 215 5.31 7.72 -6.66
C ALA A 215 5.10 8.11 -5.19
N ILE A 216 4.74 9.36 -4.93
CA ILE A 216 4.46 9.92 -3.60
C ILE A 216 3.04 10.45 -3.57
N GLY A 217 2.28 10.13 -2.54
CA GLY A 217 0.99 10.72 -2.25
C GLY A 217 1.03 11.57 -0.98
N SER A 218 0.37 12.74 -1.02
CA SER A 218 0.32 13.66 0.13
C SER A 218 -1.10 13.90 0.63
N VAL A 219 -1.19 14.52 1.81
CA VAL A 219 -2.46 14.92 2.41
C VAL A 219 -3.17 16.04 1.64
N GLU A 220 -2.49 16.68 0.69
CA GLU A 220 -3.04 17.79 -0.10
C GLU A 220 -3.76 17.37 -1.40
N GLY A 221 -4.12 16.08 -1.56
CA GLY A 221 -4.76 15.59 -2.79
C GLY A 221 -3.86 15.78 -4.00
N ARG A 222 -2.60 15.40 -3.87
CA ARG A 222 -1.60 15.41 -4.95
C ARG A 222 -0.77 14.14 -4.92
N CYS A 223 -0.42 13.70 -6.12
CA CYS A 223 0.57 12.65 -6.33
C CYS A 223 1.74 13.23 -7.14
N ALA A 224 2.95 12.76 -6.84
CA ALA A 224 4.16 13.09 -7.58
C ALA A 224 4.85 11.82 -8.05
N ILE A 225 5.34 11.86 -9.28
CA ILE A 225 6.17 10.83 -9.92
C ILE A 225 7.60 11.35 -9.91
N GLN A 226 8.53 10.59 -9.34
CA GLN A 226 9.94 10.95 -9.23
C GLN A 226 10.85 9.78 -9.62
N HIS A 227 11.92 10.11 -10.34
CA HIS A 227 12.95 9.15 -10.73
C HIS A 227 14.20 9.29 -9.86
N VAL A 228 14.88 8.18 -9.62
CA VAL A 228 16.09 8.15 -8.79
C VAL A 228 17.27 8.81 -9.51
N GLU A 229 17.46 8.46 -10.79
CA GLU A 229 18.58 8.94 -11.59
C GLU A 229 18.33 10.34 -12.18
N ASP A 230 19.34 11.21 -12.14
CA ASP A 230 19.22 12.59 -12.58
C ASP A 230 18.92 12.71 -14.08
N LYS A 231 19.39 11.78 -14.90
CA LYS A 231 19.09 11.73 -16.34
C LYS A 231 17.60 11.59 -16.65
N ASP A 232 16.83 11.00 -15.74
CA ASP A 232 15.42 10.68 -15.91
C ASP A 232 14.49 11.73 -15.26
N LYS A 233 15.04 12.70 -14.52
CA LYS A 233 14.28 13.77 -13.84
C LYS A 233 13.38 14.60 -14.76
N ARG A 234 13.67 14.68 -16.06
CA ARG A 234 12.78 15.32 -17.04
C ARG A 234 11.40 14.67 -17.12
N ASN A 235 11.27 13.44 -16.64
CA ASN A 235 10.03 12.69 -16.59
C ASN A 235 9.28 12.91 -15.28
N ASP A 236 9.86 13.61 -14.31
CA ASP A 236 9.21 13.94 -13.04
C ASP A 236 8.06 14.90 -13.25
N PHE A 237 6.97 14.66 -12.54
CA PHE A 237 5.81 15.55 -12.56
C PHE A 237 4.96 15.33 -11.30
N ALA A 238 4.06 16.29 -11.05
CA ALA A 238 3.05 16.17 -10.00
C ALA A 238 1.68 16.56 -10.55
N PHE A 239 0.64 15.92 -10.04
CA PHE A 239 -0.72 16.16 -10.47
C PHE A 239 -1.70 16.17 -9.30
N LYS A 240 -2.85 16.79 -9.51
CA LYS A 240 -3.96 16.83 -8.55
C LYS A 240 -4.82 15.58 -8.70
N CYS A 241 -5.21 14.99 -7.58
CA CYS A 241 -6.15 13.87 -7.49
C CYS A 241 -6.95 13.98 -6.17
N HIS A 242 -7.99 13.17 -6.01
CA HIS A 242 -8.80 13.13 -4.78
C HIS A 242 -9.26 14.50 -4.31
N ARG A 243 -9.99 15.19 -5.20
CA ARG A 243 -10.58 16.52 -4.95
C ARG A 243 -12.02 16.52 -5.41
N ASP A 244 -12.89 17.16 -4.62
CA ASP A 244 -14.30 17.34 -4.92
C ASP A 244 -14.60 18.85 -4.78
N GLY A 245 -14.65 19.56 -5.89
CA GLY A 245 -14.74 21.01 -5.91
C GLY A 245 -13.58 21.68 -5.17
N ALA A 246 -13.88 22.38 -4.08
CA ALA A 246 -12.90 23.04 -3.20
C ALA A 246 -12.30 22.11 -2.16
N ASP A 247 -12.95 20.98 -1.88
CA ASP A 247 -12.51 20.03 -0.87
C ASP A 247 -11.32 19.22 -1.35
N ILE A 248 -10.37 19.05 -0.46
CA ILE A 248 -9.10 18.36 -0.72
C ILE A 248 -8.97 17.20 0.25
N TYR A 249 -8.73 16.01 -0.29
CA TYR A 249 -8.63 14.78 0.49
C TYR A 249 -7.24 14.16 0.37
N PRO A 250 -6.75 13.44 1.41
CA PRO A 250 -5.47 12.78 1.36
C PRO A 250 -5.44 11.67 0.31
N VAL A 251 -4.28 11.50 -0.33
CA VAL A 251 -3.94 10.28 -1.08
C VAL A 251 -3.51 9.24 -0.06
N SER A 252 -4.39 8.29 0.23
CA SER A 252 -4.19 7.30 1.31
C SER A 252 -3.29 6.15 0.89
N GLY A 253 -3.36 5.74 -0.36
CA GLY A 253 -2.57 4.63 -0.91
C GLY A 253 -2.20 4.83 -2.37
N ILE A 254 -1.07 4.25 -2.74
CA ILE A 254 -0.60 4.09 -4.12
C ILE A 254 -0.20 2.64 -4.30
N ALA A 255 -0.59 2.03 -5.41
CA ALA A 255 -0.22 0.66 -5.75
C ALA A 255 0.07 0.54 -7.24
N PHE A 256 1.23 0.00 -7.62
CA PHE A 256 1.57 -0.26 -9.01
C PHE A 256 1.00 -1.59 -9.46
N HIS A 257 0.46 -1.58 -10.68
CA HIS A 257 0.05 -2.76 -11.41
C HIS A 257 1.25 -3.33 -12.18
N PRO A 258 1.33 -4.66 -12.43
CA PRO A 258 2.40 -5.26 -13.23
C PRO A 258 2.64 -4.62 -14.61
N PHE A 259 1.64 -4.00 -15.20
CA PHE A 259 1.77 -3.24 -16.47
C PHE A 259 2.49 -1.90 -16.35
N GLY A 260 2.91 -1.48 -15.13
CA GLY A 260 3.53 -0.18 -14.90
C GLY A 260 2.56 0.99 -14.73
N THR A 261 1.27 0.77 -14.88
CA THR A 261 0.20 1.68 -14.46
C THR A 261 -0.02 1.60 -12.95
N PHE A 262 -0.80 2.48 -12.36
CA PHE A 262 -0.96 2.47 -10.91
C PHE A 262 -2.33 2.96 -10.46
N ALA A 263 -2.70 2.56 -9.25
CA ALA A 263 -3.88 3.04 -8.55
C ALA A 263 -3.52 4.10 -7.52
N THR A 264 -4.42 5.07 -7.32
CA THR A 264 -4.46 5.91 -6.11
C THR A 264 -5.77 5.69 -5.39
N THR A 265 -5.74 5.66 -4.06
CA THR A 265 -6.91 5.65 -3.19
C THR A 265 -6.95 6.92 -2.35
N GLY A 266 -8.13 7.42 -2.02
CA GLY A 266 -8.25 8.68 -1.33
C GLY A 266 -9.29 8.74 -0.22
N GLY A 267 -9.11 9.73 0.66
CA GLY A 267 -10.04 10.07 1.71
C GLY A 267 -11.41 10.54 1.20
N ASP A 268 -11.50 10.88 -0.09
CA ASP A 268 -12.76 11.20 -0.78
C ASP A 268 -13.65 9.98 -1.03
N GLY A 269 -13.19 8.76 -0.70
CA GLY A 269 -13.89 7.52 -0.96
C GLY A 269 -13.81 7.04 -2.41
N THR A 270 -12.89 7.57 -3.19
CA THR A 270 -12.66 7.14 -4.58
C THR A 270 -11.32 6.43 -4.75
N PHE A 271 -11.22 5.62 -5.80
CA PHE A 271 -9.95 5.17 -6.34
C PHE A 271 -9.91 5.40 -7.83
N CYS A 272 -8.69 5.61 -8.35
CA CYS A 272 -8.47 5.92 -9.76
C CYS A 272 -7.27 5.13 -10.28
N PHE A 273 -7.33 4.71 -11.54
CA PHE A 273 -6.18 4.13 -12.25
C PHE A 273 -5.53 5.16 -13.17
N TRP A 274 -4.20 5.12 -13.26
CA TRP A 274 -3.37 6.12 -13.91
C TRP A 274 -2.28 5.47 -14.76
N ASP A 275 -1.93 6.14 -15.85
CA ASP A 275 -0.74 5.85 -16.65
C ASP A 275 0.29 6.97 -16.42
N LYS A 276 1.43 6.63 -15.75
CA LYS A 276 2.49 7.60 -15.48
C LYS A 276 3.22 8.03 -16.74
N ASP A 277 3.36 7.14 -17.74
CA ASP A 277 4.12 7.39 -18.94
C ASP A 277 3.34 8.27 -19.93
N ALA A 278 2.02 8.05 -20.01
CA ALA A 278 1.12 8.91 -20.77
C ALA A 278 0.65 10.15 -19.97
N ARG A 279 0.96 10.24 -18.68
CA ARG A 279 0.55 11.31 -17.74
C ARG A 279 -0.96 11.54 -17.73
N GLN A 280 -1.74 10.46 -17.75
CA GLN A 280 -3.20 10.57 -17.82
C GLN A 280 -3.91 9.61 -16.89
N LYS A 281 -5.14 9.98 -16.54
CA LYS A 281 -6.06 9.12 -15.83
C LYS A 281 -6.68 8.09 -16.80
N LEU A 282 -6.67 6.83 -16.43
CA LEU A 282 -7.26 5.74 -17.21
C LEU A 282 -8.72 5.54 -16.82
N LYS A 283 -8.99 5.41 -15.52
CA LYS A 283 -10.32 5.13 -14.99
C LYS A 283 -10.53 5.84 -13.65
N SER A 284 -11.73 6.33 -13.42
CA SER A 284 -12.22 6.74 -12.08
C SER A 284 -13.35 5.84 -11.68
N PHE A 285 -13.39 5.49 -10.40
CA PHE A 285 -14.43 4.66 -9.83
C PHE A 285 -15.40 5.50 -9.00
N THR A 286 -16.61 5.03 -8.85
CA THR A 286 -17.68 5.75 -8.17
C THR A 286 -17.36 5.89 -6.68
N LYS A 287 -17.64 7.08 -6.13
CA LYS A 287 -17.41 7.42 -4.73
C LYS A 287 -18.15 6.47 -3.78
N CYS A 288 -17.42 5.88 -2.87
CA CYS A 288 -17.93 5.09 -1.77
C CYS A 288 -18.39 5.99 -0.61
N ASN A 289 -19.11 5.44 0.34
CA ASN A 289 -19.65 6.15 1.50
C ASN A 289 -18.64 6.39 2.65
N GLN A 290 -17.43 5.85 2.53
CA GLN A 290 -16.33 6.05 3.48
C GLN A 290 -15.02 6.30 2.73
N SER A 291 -14.02 6.83 3.45
CA SER A 291 -12.65 6.97 2.95
C SER A 291 -12.07 5.61 2.56
N ILE A 292 -11.28 5.58 1.49
CA ILE A 292 -10.48 4.39 1.15
C ILE A 292 -9.09 4.58 1.76
N THR A 293 -8.80 3.83 2.81
CA THR A 293 -7.57 4.01 3.61
C THR A 293 -6.35 3.34 3.00
N VAL A 294 -6.54 2.29 2.21
CA VAL A 294 -5.48 1.55 1.53
C VAL A 294 -6.05 0.78 0.33
N GLY A 295 -5.21 0.55 -0.69
CA GLY A 295 -5.54 -0.32 -1.82
C GLY A 295 -4.29 -0.98 -2.39
N LYS A 296 -4.38 -2.26 -2.78
CA LYS A 296 -3.29 -3.07 -3.31
C LYS A 296 -3.76 -4.01 -4.41
N PHE A 297 -2.99 -4.15 -5.48
CA PHE A 297 -3.18 -5.20 -6.48
C PHE A 297 -2.61 -6.52 -5.98
N ASN A 298 -3.26 -7.63 -6.35
CA ASN A 298 -2.65 -8.95 -6.24
C ASN A 298 -1.51 -9.11 -7.26
N THR A 299 -0.75 -10.19 -7.16
CA THR A 299 0.44 -10.41 -7.99
C THR A 299 0.15 -10.49 -9.49
N PRO A 300 -0.93 -11.16 -9.96
CA PRO A 300 -1.33 -11.10 -11.38
C PRO A 300 -1.87 -9.74 -11.81
N GLY A 301 -2.38 -8.92 -10.88
CA GLY A 301 -3.00 -7.63 -11.18
C GLY A 301 -4.48 -7.70 -11.56
N ASP A 302 -5.10 -8.86 -11.51
CA ASP A 302 -6.51 -9.07 -11.88
C ASP A 302 -7.49 -8.79 -10.74
N ILE A 303 -7.00 -8.57 -9.50
CA ILE A 303 -7.79 -8.18 -8.35
C ILE A 303 -7.15 -6.95 -7.67
N PHE A 304 -7.98 -5.93 -7.42
CA PHE A 304 -7.61 -4.78 -6.60
C PHE A 304 -8.39 -4.82 -5.29
N ALA A 305 -7.70 -5.12 -4.17
CA ALA A 305 -8.27 -5.04 -2.84
C ALA A 305 -8.18 -3.62 -2.30
N TYR A 306 -9.26 -3.10 -1.72
CA TYR A 306 -9.27 -1.81 -1.07
C TYR A 306 -10.11 -1.82 0.21
N ALA A 307 -9.67 -1.05 1.19
CA ALA A 307 -10.34 -0.97 2.48
C ALA A 307 -11.09 0.34 2.64
N LEU A 308 -12.34 0.23 3.04
CA LEU A 308 -13.21 1.34 3.42
C LEU A 308 -13.20 1.46 4.95
N SER A 309 -12.76 2.59 5.45
CA SER A 309 -12.68 2.85 6.89
C SER A 309 -12.80 4.35 7.15
N TYR A 310 -13.27 4.72 8.33
CA TYR A 310 -13.20 6.10 8.78
C TYR A 310 -11.72 6.48 9.02
N ASP A 311 -11.26 7.56 8.40
CA ASP A 311 -9.85 7.97 8.41
C ASP A 311 -9.51 9.02 9.49
N TRP A 312 -10.46 9.34 10.37
CA TRP A 312 -10.35 10.30 11.47
C TRP A 312 -10.02 11.75 11.06
N SER A 313 -9.99 12.05 9.76
CA SER A 313 -9.69 13.40 9.25
C SER A 313 -10.68 14.45 9.69
N MET A 314 -11.91 14.07 9.99
CA MET A 314 -13.00 14.94 10.45
C MET A 314 -13.23 14.88 11.96
N GLY A 315 -12.32 14.25 12.73
CA GLY A 315 -12.40 14.14 14.19
C GLY A 315 -13.42 13.10 14.69
N SER A 316 -13.46 12.92 16.00
CA SER A 316 -14.34 11.93 16.66
C SER A 316 -15.84 12.21 16.50
N GLU A 317 -16.23 13.45 16.32
CA GLU A 317 -17.64 13.87 16.18
C GLU A 317 -18.31 13.31 14.91
N LYS A 318 -17.54 13.01 13.87
CA LYS A 318 -18.04 12.45 12.62
C LYS A 318 -17.89 10.92 12.53
N TYR A 319 -17.36 10.31 13.56
CA TYR A 319 -17.28 8.84 13.62
C TYR A 319 -18.68 8.24 13.78
N ASN A 320 -19.01 7.31 12.90
CA ASN A 320 -20.27 6.58 12.94
C ASN A 320 -20.02 5.09 13.21
N PRO A 321 -20.27 4.60 14.43
CA PRO A 321 -20.04 3.19 14.78
C PRO A 321 -20.96 2.20 14.01
N SER A 322 -22.05 2.71 13.39
CA SER A 322 -22.91 1.88 12.53
C SER A 322 -22.33 1.66 11.13
N GLN A 323 -21.18 2.23 10.82
CA GLN A 323 -20.47 2.06 9.57
C GLN A 323 -19.11 1.36 9.84
N PRO A 324 -19.10 0.03 9.99
CA PRO A 324 -17.85 -0.71 10.21
C PRO A 324 -16.91 -0.63 9.01
N SER A 325 -15.66 -0.88 9.27
CA SER A 325 -14.65 -1.03 8.23
C SER A 325 -14.87 -2.31 7.44
N VAL A 326 -14.72 -2.24 6.12
CA VAL A 326 -14.86 -3.39 5.21
C VAL A 326 -13.76 -3.39 4.17
N ILE A 327 -13.41 -4.58 3.69
CA ILE A 327 -12.51 -4.75 2.56
C ILE A 327 -13.34 -5.18 1.34
N ARG A 328 -13.06 -4.56 0.20
CA ARG A 328 -13.67 -4.89 -1.08
C ARG A 328 -12.63 -5.37 -2.08
N LEU A 329 -13.06 -6.26 -2.96
CA LEU A 329 -12.26 -6.85 -4.02
C LEU A 329 -12.87 -6.46 -5.36
N HIS A 330 -12.15 -5.65 -6.13
CA HIS A 330 -12.51 -5.25 -7.48
C HIS A 330 -11.83 -6.19 -8.48
N SER A 331 -12.62 -6.81 -9.37
CA SER A 331 -12.13 -7.58 -10.52
C SER A 331 -11.62 -6.61 -11.59
N VAL A 332 -10.32 -6.48 -11.73
CA VAL A 332 -9.69 -5.52 -12.64
C VAL A 332 -9.85 -5.98 -14.09
N GLN A 333 -10.45 -5.14 -14.91
CA GLN A 333 -10.54 -5.38 -16.34
C GLN A 333 -9.32 -4.79 -17.06
N GLU A 334 -8.76 -5.52 -18.02
CA GLU A 334 -7.59 -5.05 -18.77
C GLU A 334 -7.82 -3.65 -19.39
N ALA A 335 -9.04 -3.39 -19.88
CA ALA A 335 -9.42 -2.10 -20.46
C ALA A 335 -9.36 -0.92 -19.47
N GLU A 336 -9.43 -1.18 -18.16
CA GLU A 336 -9.39 -0.14 -17.12
C GLU A 336 -7.98 0.28 -16.74
N ILE A 337 -6.99 -0.62 -16.94
CA ILE A 337 -5.63 -0.48 -16.40
C ILE A 337 -4.53 -0.51 -17.47
N LYS A 338 -4.83 -0.98 -18.68
CA LYS A 338 -3.85 -1.09 -19.77
C LYS A 338 -3.35 0.28 -20.21
N GLN A 339 -2.04 0.40 -20.41
CA GLN A 339 -1.43 1.60 -20.99
C GLN A 339 -2.06 1.92 -22.35
N LYS A 340 -2.41 3.19 -22.55
CA LYS A 340 -2.84 3.65 -23.87
C LYS A 340 -1.62 3.78 -24.77
N LYS A 341 -1.67 3.14 -25.94
CA LYS A 341 -0.62 3.32 -26.95
C LYS A 341 -0.45 4.82 -27.23
N LYS A 342 0.80 5.34 -27.16
CA LYS A 342 1.09 6.69 -27.64
C LYS A 342 0.60 6.77 -29.08
N PRO A 343 -0.14 7.81 -29.51
CA PRO A 343 -0.42 8.01 -30.92
C PRO A 343 0.92 8.01 -31.65
N GLY A 344 1.09 7.09 -32.59
CA GLY A 344 2.30 7.01 -33.41
C GLY A 344 2.56 8.39 -34.01
N ILE A 345 3.79 8.89 -33.90
CA ILE A 345 4.23 10.06 -34.66
C ILE A 345 4.00 9.67 -36.13
N GLY A 346 2.99 10.28 -36.76
CA GLY A 346 2.63 10.01 -38.15
C GLY A 346 3.88 10.16 -39.02
N GLN A 347 4.17 9.15 -39.81
CA GLN A 347 5.16 9.30 -40.88
C GLN A 347 4.73 10.50 -41.72
N PRO A 348 5.65 11.40 -42.08
CA PRO A 348 5.33 12.51 -42.97
C PRO A 348 4.84 11.91 -44.30
N SER A 349 3.58 12.20 -44.63
CA SER A 349 3.02 11.85 -45.92
C SER A 349 3.91 12.47 -47.00
N GLY A 350 4.52 11.59 -47.82
CA GLY A 350 5.30 12.03 -48.96
C GLY A 350 4.50 12.98 -49.83
N ARG A 351 4.97 14.21 -49.98
CA ARG A 351 4.51 15.14 -50.99
C ARG A 351 4.88 14.55 -52.35
N ASN A 352 3.87 14.07 -53.07
CA ASN A 352 4.00 13.86 -54.49
C ASN A 352 4.21 15.25 -55.15
N SER A 353 5.37 15.42 -55.77
CA SER A 353 5.65 16.49 -56.70
C SER A 353 4.92 16.26 -58.02
N PHE A 354 4.13 17.21 -58.43
CA PHE A 354 3.94 17.61 -59.82
C PHE A 354 4.40 19.03 -60.00
#